data_23f0cf660f1e8c4e012244223b45034e
#
_entry.id   23f0cf660f1e8c4e012244223b45034e
#
_cell.length_a   1.000
_cell.length_b   1.000
_cell.length_c   1.000
_cell.angle_alpha   90.00
_cell.angle_beta   90.00
_cell.angle_gamma   90.00
#
_symmetry.space_group_name_H-M   'P 1'
#
loop_
_entity.id
_entity.type
_entity.pdbx_description
1 polymer ?
#
loop_
_entity_poly.entity_id
_entity_poly.type
_entity_poly.pdbx_seq_one_letter_code
_entity_poly.pdbx_strand_id
1 'polypeptide(L)'
;MDGLNAHKIADLRERLLEWFHKHQRDLPWRRNKDPYRIWLSEIMLQQTRVAAVIPYYEQFLEHFPTIAALAAAPEAEVLRLWAGLGYYSRARNLQNAAKEIVANHGGEFPRTAEQTLALPGIGSYTAAAILSIAFGSRLAVLDGNVARVIARLGAVHGDLREVARWQALQAAADSLLDPDAPSDWNQAMMELGATICTPKSPQCLLCPVAEFCRARQRGLTEVIPEKRKKRATEEVELAAAVFIDKQGRTLLLPPPETDRDHVTQDAVRPLISKMWHFPMIAVKRDARRELAEFLKSFKALDANGSKPKLEELRTARHTVTYRAIRLLPFRIAVEKLPRVSGAKAVLLADLVSRSKVAVSNLTRKIGQSAASHAQEAGARTSSRLLRRIQH
;
A
#
# COMPACT_ATOMS: atom_id res chain seq x y z
N MET A 1 26.20 -19.31 9.60
CA MET A 1 26.85 -19.29 8.26
C MET A 1 28.16 -20.11 8.32
N ASP A 2 28.02 -21.38 8.60
CA ASP A 2 29.15 -22.28 8.73
C ASP A 2 29.95 -22.34 7.42
N GLY A 3 31.24 -22.05 7.46
CA GLY A 3 32.18 -22.15 6.33
C GLY A 3 32.53 -20.84 5.61
N LEU A 4 32.04 -19.69 6.05
CA LEU A 4 32.60 -18.39 5.66
C LEU A 4 33.55 -17.94 6.79
N ASN A 5 34.86 -18.07 6.54
CA ASN A 5 35.86 -17.48 7.42
C ASN A 5 36.01 -15.98 7.16
N ALA A 6 36.74 -15.26 8.02
CA ALA A 6 36.87 -13.81 7.94
C ALA A 6 37.38 -13.34 6.54
N HIS A 7 38.30 -14.06 5.93
CA HIS A 7 38.84 -13.74 4.60
C HIS A 7 37.77 -13.82 3.50
N LYS A 8 36.94 -14.89 3.52
CA LYS A 8 35.81 -15.03 2.58
C LYS A 8 34.73 -13.99 2.76
N ILE A 9 34.50 -13.54 4.00
CA ILE A 9 33.57 -12.46 4.29
C ILE A 9 34.09 -11.13 3.72
N ALA A 10 35.39 -10.86 3.87
CA ALA A 10 35.99 -9.65 3.32
C ALA A 10 35.88 -9.63 1.78
N ASP A 11 36.25 -10.72 1.10
CA ASP A 11 36.10 -10.85 -0.36
C ASP A 11 34.64 -10.74 -0.83
N LEU A 12 33.71 -11.34 -0.11
CA LEU A 12 32.27 -11.20 -0.39
C LEU A 12 31.81 -9.74 -0.29
N ARG A 13 32.27 -9.01 0.74
CA ARG A 13 31.94 -7.57 0.93
C ARG A 13 32.48 -6.73 -0.20
N GLU A 14 33.75 -6.90 -0.54
CA GLU A 14 34.43 -6.16 -1.62
C GLU A 14 33.66 -6.34 -2.95
N ARG A 15 33.40 -7.58 -3.36
CA ARG A 15 32.72 -7.88 -4.64
C ARG A 15 31.30 -7.34 -4.69
N LEU A 16 30.56 -7.42 -3.56
CA LEU A 16 29.20 -6.92 -3.52
C LEU A 16 29.15 -5.39 -3.59
N LEU A 17 30.04 -4.70 -2.87
CA LEU A 17 30.12 -3.24 -2.87
C LEU A 17 30.61 -2.72 -4.24
N GLU A 18 31.62 -3.35 -4.85
CA GLU A 18 32.08 -3.00 -6.19
C GLU A 18 30.95 -3.14 -7.23
N TRP A 19 30.22 -4.24 -7.17
CA TRP A 19 29.06 -4.44 -8.02
C TRP A 19 28.00 -3.38 -7.78
N PHE A 20 27.67 -3.08 -6.54
CA PHE A 20 26.64 -2.11 -6.18
C PHE A 20 26.99 -0.72 -6.72
N HIS A 21 28.20 -0.25 -6.53
CA HIS A 21 28.63 1.06 -7.04
C HIS A 21 28.52 1.18 -8.56
N LYS A 22 28.74 0.07 -9.29
CA LYS A 22 28.62 0.04 -10.75
C LYS A 22 27.21 -0.11 -11.29
N HIS A 23 26.30 -0.79 -10.54
CA HIS A 23 25.03 -1.27 -11.08
C HIS A 23 23.79 -0.79 -10.29
N GLN A 24 23.97 -0.01 -9.24
CA GLN A 24 22.84 0.51 -8.47
C GLN A 24 21.91 1.34 -9.37
N ARG A 25 20.62 1.17 -9.17
CA ARG A 25 19.60 2.00 -9.86
C ARG A 25 19.66 3.45 -9.36
N ASP A 26 19.55 4.44 -10.25
CA ASP A 26 19.32 5.84 -9.87
C ASP A 26 17.91 5.99 -9.31
N LEU A 27 17.80 6.07 -8.00
CA LEU A 27 16.53 6.24 -7.30
C LEU A 27 16.53 7.58 -6.56
N PRO A 28 15.43 8.36 -6.60
CA PRO A 28 15.39 9.70 -6.03
C PRO A 28 15.82 9.78 -4.56
N TRP A 29 15.53 8.76 -3.77
CA TRP A 29 15.89 8.67 -2.34
C TRP A 29 17.34 8.22 -2.06
N ARG A 30 18.12 7.93 -3.09
CA ARG A 30 19.57 7.61 -3.00
C ARG A 30 20.46 8.80 -3.28
N ARG A 31 19.89 9.91 -3.78
CA ARG A 31 20.66 11.09 -4.22
C ARG A 31 21.25 11.89 -3.07
N ASN A 32 20.75 11.69 -1.86
CA ASN A 32 21.28 12.31 -0.65
C ASN A 32 21.07 11.40 0.58
N LYS A 33 21.64 11.79 1.71
CA LYS A 33 21.53 11.07 3.00
C LYS A 33 20.54 11.74 3.97
N ASP A 34 19.56 12.49 3.47
CA ASP A 34 18.53 13.11 4.30
C ASP A 34 17.65 12.05 4.96
N PRO A 35 17.62 11.95 6.30
CA PRO A 35 16.88 10.92 7.01
C PRO A 35 15.36 11.00 6.77
N TYR A 36 14.79 12.18 6.55
CA TYR A 36 13.37 12.33 6.22
C TYR A 36 13.07 11.71 4.85
N ARG A 37 13.90 11.96 3.88
CA ARG A 37 13.74 11.44 2.51
C ARG A 37 13.89 9.93 2.45
N ILE A 38 14.85 9.38 3.18
CA ILE A 38 15.07 7.95 3.31
C ILE A 38 13.87 7.32 4.03
N TRP A 39 13.44 7.86 5.17
CA TRP A 39 12.29 7.38 5.91
C TRP A 39 11.02 7.36 5.07
N LEU A 40 10.71 8.45 4.36
CA LEU A 40 9.57 8.53 3.46
C LEU A 40 9.57 7.40 2.42
N SER A 41 10.73 7.19 1.76
CA SER A 41 10.87 6.14 0.76
C SER A 41 10.66 4.75 1.36
N GLU A 42 11.25 4.46 2.52
CA GLU A 42 11.12 3.18 3.20
C GLU A 42 9.65 2.87 3.55
N ILE A 43 8.91 3.86 4.04
CA ILE A 43 7.48 3.69 4.33
C ILE A 43 6.66 3.52 3.04
N MET A 44 6.95 4.25 1.98
CA MET A 44 6.24 4.12 0.71
C MET A 44 6.50 2.78 0.00
N LEU A 45 7.73 2.25 0.11
CA LEU A 45 8.15 0.98 -0.49
C LEU A 45 7.57 -0.26 0.21
N GLN A 46 7.09 -0.13 1.45
CA GLN A 46 6.44 -1.25 2.12
C GLN A 46 5.27 -1.79 1.26
N GLN A 47 5.41 -3.01 0.73
CA GLN A 47 4.42 -3.69 -0.12
C GLN A 47 4.03 -2.92 -1.41
N THR A 48 4.87 -1.99 -1.86
CA THR A 48 4.64 -1.20 -3.08
C THR A 48 5.87 -1.31 -3.99
N ARG A 49 5.65 -1.42 -5.30
CA ARG A 49 6.75 -1.53 -6.28
C ARG A 49 7.44 -0.19 -6.48
N VAL A 50 8.77 -0.21 -6.66
CA VAL A 50 9.61 0.98 -6.88
C VAL A 50 9.03 1.93 -7.94
N ALA A 51 8.72 1.41 -9.14
CA ALA A 51 8.17 2.23 -10.22
C ALA A 51 6.85 2.93 -9.88
N ALA A 52 6.04 2.36 -8.98
CA ALA A 52 4.82 2.99 -8.52
C ALA A 52 5.08 4.04 -7.44
N VAL A 53 6.15 3.91 -6.66
CA VAL A 53 6.49 4.82 -5.56
C VAL A 53 7.08 6.14 -6.07
N ILE A 54 7.93 6.12 -7.09
CA ILE A 54 8.67 7.29 -7.57
C ILE A 54 7.77 8.55 -7.74
N PRO A 55 6.69 8.52 -8.54
CA PRO A 55 5.86 9.72 -8.73
C PRO A 55 5.14 10.19 -7.46
N TYR A 56 4.82 9.28 -6.53
CA TYR A 56 4.23 9.64 -5.23
C TYR A 56 5.26 10.30 -4.31
N TYR A 57 6.47 9.76 -4.29
CA TYR A 57 7.57 10.27 -3.49
C TYR A 57 7.92 11.70 -3.89
N GLU A 58 8.07 11.97 -5.18
CA GLU A 58 8.37 13.29 -5.70
C GLU A 58 7.25 14.29 -5.38
N GLN A 59 6.00 13.93 -5.68
CA GLN A 59 4.84 14.77 -5.37
C GLN A 59 4.67 15.02 -3.87
N PHE A 60 4.96 14.02 -3.03
CA PHE A 60 4.84 14.15 -1.57
C PHE A 60 5.88 15.11 -0.99
N LEU A 61 7.12 15.05 -1.49
CA LEU A 61 8.20 15.97 -1.08
C LEU A 61 7.99 17.38 -1.59
N GLU A 62 7.36 17.58 -2.75
CA GLU A 62 6.98 18.90 -3.23
C GLU A 62 5.99 19.59 -2.26
N HIS A 63 5.03 18.84 -1.71
CA HIS A 63 4.01 19.37 -0.80
C HIS A 63 4.50 19.42 0.66
N PHE A 64 5.28 18.44 1.08
CA PHE A 64 5.81 18.30 2.44
C PHE A 64 7.32 18.16 2.41
N PRO A 65 8.07 19.24 2.16
CA PRO A 65 9.53 19.17 1.99
C PRO A 65 10.30 18.84 3.26
N THR A 66 9.67 18.99 4.45
CA THR A 66 10.28 18.76 5.76
C THR A 66 9.37 17.98 6.69
N ILE A 67 9.96 17.38 7.74
CA ILE A 67 9.21 16.72 8.82
C ILE A 67 8.18 17.67 9.44
N ALA A 68 8.56 18.94 9.67
CA ALA A 68 7.67 19.96 10.25
C ALA A 68 6.47 20.26 9.33
N ALA A 69 6.70 20.38 8.02
CA ALA A 69 5.62 20.58 7.04
C ALA A 69 4.63 19.41 7.04
N LEU A 70 5.14 18.16 7.10
CA LEU A 70 4.30 16.97 7.19
C LEU A 70 3.52 16.91 8.52
N ALA A 71 4.16 17.25 9.63
CA ALA A 71 3.53 17.26 10.95
C ALA A 71 2.37 18.26 11.05
N ALA A 72 2.55 19.47 10.48
CA ALA A 72 1.56 20.54 10.50
C ALA A 72 0.40 20.34 9.52
N ALA A 73 0.56 19.47 8.53
CA ALA A 73 -0.44 19.26 7.47
C ALA A 73 -1.77 18.69 8.02
N PRO A 74 -2.92 19.05 7.43
CA PRO A 74 -4.17 18.36 7.70
C PRO A 74 -4.08 16.87 7.27
N GLU A 75 -4.53 15.94 8.12
CA GLU A 75 -4.50 14.48 7.80
C GLU A 75 -5.19 14.17 6.45
N ALA A 76 -6.28 14.87 6.15
CA ALA A 76 -7.00 14.69 4.89
C ALA A 76 -6.12 15.00 3.66
N GLU A 77 -5.20 15.95 3.75
CA GLU A 77 -4.27 16.28 2.67
C GLU A 77 -3.18 15.22 2.51
N VAL A 78 -2.61 14.76 3.62
CA VAL A 78 -1.63 13.66 3.62
C VAL A 78 -2.24 12.41 2.97
N LEU A 79 -3.46 12.05 3.37
CA LEU A 79 -4.17 10.89 2.81
C LEU A 79 -4.54 11.09 1.33
N ARG A 80 -4.85 12.31 0.91
CA ARG A 80 -5.11 12.65 -0.50
C ARG A 80 -3.90 12.40 -1.38
N LEU A 81 -2.72 12.85 -0.96
CA LEU A 81 -1.47 12.65 -1.69
C LEU A 81 -1.00 11.18 -1.67
N TRP A 82 -1.38 10.44 -0.63
CA TRP A 82 -1.09 9.00 -0.51
C TRP A 82 -2.07 8.12 -1.32
N ALA A 83 -3.18 8.71 -1.79
CA ALA A 83 -4.28 7.95 -2.40
C ALA A 83 -3.84 7.22 -3.67
N GLY A 84 -3.89 5.89 -3.64
CA GLY A 84 -3.41 5.00 -4.71
C GLY A 84 -2.30 4.04 -4.27
N LEU A 85 -1.48 4.40 -3.28
CA LEU A 85 -0.46 3.51 -2.72
C LEU A 85 -1.04 2.39 -1.85
N GLY A 86 -2.26 2.57 -1.31
CA GLY A 86 -2.88 1.62 -0.38
C GLY A 86 -2.26 1.64 1.02
N TYR A 87 -2.76 0.75 1.92
CA TYR A 87 -2.25 0.64 3.30
C TYR A 87 -2.14 2.00 4.01
N TYR A 88 -3.23 2.74 4.07
CA TYR A 88 -3.30 4.13 4.54
C TYR A 88 -2.87 4.33 6.00
N SER A 89 -2.84 3.24 6.79
CA SER A 89 -2.22 3.26 8.12
C SER A 89 -0.76 3.69 8.09
N ARG A 90 -0.04 3.40 6.99
CA ARG A 90 1.35 3.87 6.82
C ARG A 90 1.43 5.39 6.76
N ALA A 91 0.55 6.04 6.00
CA ALA A 91 0.51 7.49 5.90
C ALA A 91 0.16 8.16 7.24
N ARG A 92 -0.81 7.58 7.99
CA ARG A 92 -1.15 8.07 9.33
C ARG A 92 0.00 7.90 10.31
N ASN A 93 0.61 6.73 10.33
CA ASN A 93 1.77 6.47 11.20
C ASN A 93 2.94 7.39 10.84
N LEU A 94 3.20 7.61 9.55
CA LEU A 94 4.22 8.55 9.07
C LEU A 94 3.95 9.97 9.60
N GLN A 95 2.71 10.46 9.50
CA GLN A 95 2.35 11.78 10.00
C GLN A 95 2.40 11.85 11.54
N ASN A 96 1.93 10.81 12.24
CA ASN A 96 1.99 10.77 13.70
C ASN A 96 3.44 10.76 14.19
N ALA A 97 4.31 9.98 13.54
CA ALA A 97 5.73 10.01 13.83
C ALA A 97 6.38 11.38 13.54
N ALA A 98 5.96 12.05 12.45
CA ALA A 98 6.43 13.42 12.18
C ALA A 98 6.03 14.41 13.30
N LYS A 99 4.80 14.31 13.82
CA LYS A 99 4.35 15.10 14.97
C LYS A 99 5.16 14.80 16.23
N GLU A 100 5.44 13.52 16.48
CA GLU A 100 6.29 13.08 17.60
C GLU A 100 7.70 13.64 17.50
N ILE A 101 8.30 13.60 16.29
CA ILE A 101 9.64 14.13 16.04
C ILE A 101 9.68 15.66 16.29
N VAL A 102 8.66 16.37 15.86
CA VAL A 102 8.58 17.83 16.11
C VAL A 102 8.41 18.12 17.60
N ALA A 103 7.55 17.37 18.28
CA ALA A 103 7.26 17.60 19.69
C ALA A 103 8.42 17.23 20.63
N ASN A 104 9.10 16.11 20.36
CA ASN A 104 10.03 15.49 21.33
C ASN A 104 11.49 15.47 20.87
N HIS A 105 11.76 15.76 19.58
CA HIS A 105 13.09 15.73 18.99
C HIS A 105 13.47 17.03 18.25
N GLY A 106 12.76 18.13 18.51
CA GLY A 106 13.08 19.45 17.93
C GLY A 106 12.93 19.50 16.39
N GLY A 107 12.18 18.57 15.79
CA GLY A 107 12.00 18.48 14.34
C GLY A 107 13.11 17.74 13.60
N GLU A 108 14.14 17.26 14.29
CA GLU A 108 15.23 16.45 13.73
C GLU A 108 14.96 14.95 13.93
N PHE A 109 15.26 14.15 12.91
CA PHE A 109 15.10 12.69 12.99
C PHE A 109 16.05 12.12 14.06
N PRO A 110 15.55 11.27 15.00
CA PRO A 110 16.38 10.72 16.08
C PRO A 110 17.49 9.81 15.54
N ARG A 111 18.64 9.83 16.21
CA ARG A 111 19.87 9.14 15.78
C ARG A 111 20.13 7.82 16.51
N THR A 112 19.34 7.50 17.53
CA THR A 112 19.50 6.25 18.26
C THR A 112 18.44 5.23 17.87
N ALA A 113 18.78 3.95 17.94
CA ALA A 113 17.82 2.86 17.63
C ALA A 113 16.61 2.88 18.57
N GLU A 114 16.82 3.14 19.85
CA GLU A 114 15.77 3.21 20.86
C GLU A 114 14.73 4.27 20.54
N GLN A 115 15.16 5.53 20.32
CA GLN A 115 14.29 6.64 19.97
C GLN A 115 13.59 6.44 18.64
N THR A 116 14.29 5.86 17.65
CA THR A 116 13.72 5.60 16.33
C THR A 116 12.64 4.51 16.37
N LEU A 117 12.86 3.45 17.15
CA LEU A 117 11.89 2.35 17.32
C LEU A 117 10.63 2.78 18.11
N ALA A 118 10.73 3.82 18.96
CA ALA A 118 9.58 4.38 19.67
C ALA A 118 8.60 5.12 18.75
N LEU A 119 9.04 5.55 17.55
CA LEU A 119 8.21 6.29 16.61
C LEU A 119 7.11 5.40 16.00
N PRO A 120 5.86 5.92 15.86
CA PRO A 120 4.75 5.21 15.27
C PRO A 120 5.04 4.64 13.88
N GLY A 121 4.87 3.33 13.70
CA GLY A 121 5.01 2.64 12.41
C GLY A 121 6.43 2.35 11.98
N ILE A 122 7.42 2.58 12.82
CA ILE A 122 8.81 2.22 12.58
C ILE A 122 9.14 0.92 13.32
N GLY A 123 9.44 -0.11 12.56
CA GLY A 123 9.94 -1.40 13.07
C GLY A 123 11.46 -1.52 12.93
N SER A 124 12.01 -2.63 13.42
CA SER A 124 13.46 -2.90 13.42
C SER A 124 14.12 -2.72 12.04
N TYR A 125 13.51 -3.25 10.99
CA TYR A 125 13.98 -3.05 9.62
C TYR A 125 14.07 -1.57 9.22
N THR A 126 12.95 -0.83 9.39
CA THR A 126 12.89 0.58 8.99
C THR A 126 13.87 1.44 9.79
N ALA A 127 14.00 1.18 11.11
CA ALA A 127 14.98 1.85 11.95
C ALA A 127 16.42 1.58 11.49
N ALA A 128 16.75 0.30 11.23
CA ALA A 128 18.08 -0.07 10.75
C ALA A 128 18.40 0.55 9.38
N ALA A 129 17.43 0.58 8.45
CA ALA A 129 17.59 1.20 7.15
C ALA A 129 17.87 2.70 7.26
N ILE A 130 17.05 3.44 7.99
CA ILE A 130 17.23 4.90 8.15
C ILE A 130 18.55 5.19 8.84
N LEU A 131 18.82 4.56 9.98
CA LEU A 131 20.00 4.84 10.79
C LEU A 131 21.30 4.47 10.08
N SER A 132 21.33 3.37 9.34
CA SER A 132 22.52 2.98 8.60
C SER A 132 22.74 3.85 7.35
N ILE A 133 21.67 4.16 6.61
CA ILE A 133 21.80 4.90 5.36
C ILE A 133 22.05 6.39 5.62
N ALA A 134 21.30 7.01 6.54
CA ALA A 134 21.43 8.44 6.83
C ALA A 134 22.62 8.77 7.72
N PHE A 135 22.89 7.94 8.73
CA PHE A 135 23.84 8.27 9.80
C PHE A 135 25.04 7.31 9.88
N GLY A 136 25.11 6.30 9.02
CA GLY A 136 26.24 5.34 9.01
C GLY A 136 26.25 4.39 10.22
N SER A 137 25.11 4.22 10.90
CA SER A 137 25.02 3.30 12.04
C SER A 137 25.28 1.85 11.62
N ARG A 138 26.03 1.10 12.42
CA ARG A 138 26.36 -0.32 12.17
C ARG A 138 25.18 -1.23 12.51
N LEU A 139 24.09 -1.10 11.78
CA LEU A 139 22.86 -1.87 11.92
C LEU A 139 22.55 -2.58 10.60
N ALA A 140 22.47 -3.90 10.62
CA ALA A 140 22.14 -4.67 9.42
C ALA A 140 20.64 -4.66 9.17
N VAL A 141 20.24 -4.43 7.92
CA VAL A 141 18.83 -4.54 7.48
C VAL A 141 18.48 -5.99 7.21
N LEU A 142 17.26 -6.39 7.58
CA LEU A 142 16.70 -7.68 7.22
C LEU A 142 15.24 -7.50 6.76
N ASP A 143 15.06 -7.38 5.45
CA ASP A 143 13.75 -7.46 4.79
C ASP A 143 13.55 -8.82 4.11
N GLY A 144 12.44 -9.01 3.40
CA GLY A 144 12.20 -10.24 2.65
C GLY A 144 13.18 -10.50 1.50
N ASN A 145 13.82 -9.47 0.94
CA ASN A 145 14.84 -9.60 -0.09
C ASN A 145 16.17 -10.02 0.51
N VAL A 146 16.62 -9.33 1.53
CA VAL A 146 17.86 -9.64 2.25
C VAL A 146 17.79 -11.02 2.90
N ALA A 147 16.65 -11.35 3.55
CA ALA A 147 16.43 -12.68 4.13
C ALA A 147 16.55 -13.79 3.07
N ARG A 148 16.03 -13.59 1.87
CA ARG A 148 16.17 -14.53 0.75
C ARG A 148 17.62 -14.67 0.30
N VAL A 149 18.34 -13.56 0.15
CA VAL A 149 19.77 -13.56 -0.22
C VAL A 149 20.58 -14.36 0.81
N ILE A 150 20.45 -14.04 2.09
CA ILE A 150 21.18 -14.71 3.18
C ILE A 150 20.78 -16.19 3.27
N ALA A 151 19.49 -16.51 3.13
CA ALA A 151 19.02 -17.90 3.14
C ALA A 151 19.65 -18.71 1.99
N ARG A 152 19.80 -18.13 0.80
CA ARG A 152 20.47 -18.79 -0.32
C ARG A 152 21.98 -18.89 -0.14
N LEU A 153 22.62 -17.84 0.37
CA LEU A 153 24.04 -17.88 0.71
C LEU A 153 24.36 -19.03 1.67
N GLY A 154 23.54 -19.21 2.72
CA GLY A 154 23.70 -20.24 3.73
C GLY A 154 23.05 -21.60 3.41
N ALA A 155 22.27 -21.71 2.35
CA ALA A 155 21.38 -22.84 2.05
C ALA A 155 20.39 -23.17 3.20
N VAL A 156 19.76 -22.13 3.78
CA VAL A 156 18.84 -22.26 4.91
C VAL A 156 17.46 -22.70 4.43
N HIS A 157 16.98 -23.85 4.93
CA HIS A 157 15.69 -24.44 4.62
C HIS A 157 14.57 -23.97 5.55
N GLY A 158 13.31 -24.17 5.12
CA GLY A 158 12.09 -23.95 5.87
C GLY A 158 11.50 -22.53 5.73
N ASP A 159 10.42 -22.27 6.49
CA ASP A 159 9.77 -20.95 6.48
C ASP A 159 10.65 -19.92 7.19
N LEU A 160 11.18 -18.96 6.43
CA LEU A 160 12.07 -17.91 6.96
C LEU A 160 11.39 -17.01 8.01
N ARG A 161 10.06 -17.03 8.12
CA ARG A 161 9.29 -16.20 9.07
C ARG A 161 9.13 -16.84 10.45
N GLU A 162 9.55 -18.08 10.61
CA GLU A 162 9.63 -18.67 11.95
C GLU A 162 10.60 -17.84 12.82
N VAL A 163 10.17 -17.53 14.04
CA VAL A 163 10.89 -16.59 14.89
C VAL A 163 12.37 -16.95 15.07
N ALA A 164 12.66 -18.20 15.39
CA ALA A 164 14.05 -18.65 15.60
C ALA A 164 14.87 -18.53 14.28
N ARG A 165 14.26 -18.82 13.13
CA ARG A 165 14.94 -18.75 11.84
C ARG A 165 15.17 -17.31 11.43
N TRP A 166 14.19 -16.43 11.65
CA TRP A 166 14.35 -14.99 11.42
C TRP A 166 15.46 -14.39 12.28
N GLN A 167 15.54 -14.77 13.55
CA GLN A 167 16.61 -14.35 14.45
C GLN A 167 17.99 -14.85 13.97
N ALA A 168 18.08 -16.10 13.53
CA ALA A 168 19.31 -16.63 12.95
C ALA A 168 19.73 -15.91 11.66
N LEU A 169 18.78 -15.51 10.81
CA LEU A 169 19.04 -14.70 9.61
C LEU A 169 19.48 -13.28 9.99
N GLN A 170 18.92 -12.69 11.04
CA GLN A 170 19.37 -11.39 11.54
C GLN A 170 20.81 -11.46 12.04
N ALA A 171 21.12 -12.43 12.87
CA ALA A 171 22.50 -12.65 13.34
C ALA A 171 23.49 -12.87 12.18
N ALA A 172 23.06 -13.56 11.11
CA ALA A 172 23.84 -13.71 9.91
C ALA A 172 23.99 -12.37 9.15
N ALA A 173 22.94 -11.56 9.07
CA ALA A 173 23.00 -10.22 8.48
C ALA A 173 24.00 -9.33 9.22
N ASP A 174 23.94 -9.35 10.57
CA ASP A 174 24.84 -8.58 11.45
C ASP A 174 26.30 -9.00 11.25
N SER A 175 26.58 -10.31 11.13
CA SER A 175 27.93 -10.82 10.91
C SER A 175 28.50 -10.50 9.53
N LEU A 176 27.64 -10.34 8.51
CA LEU A 176 28.02 -9.98 7.17
C LEU A 176 28.16 -8.46 6.97
N LEU A 177 27.54 -7.64 7.82
CA LEU A 177 27.56 -6.20 7.70
C LEU A 177 28.97 -5.67 7.55
N ASP A 178 29.21 -4.84 6.54
CA ASP A 178 30.46 -4.10 6.42
C ASP A 178 30.49 -2.97 7.46
N PRO A 179 31.43 -3.00 8.42
CA PRO A 179 31.46 -2.01 9.49
C PRO A 179 31.92 -0.61 9.03
N ASP A 180 32.61 -0.54 7.90
CA ASP A 180 33.17 0.69 7.36
C ASP A 180 32.25 1.35 6.32
N ALA A 181 31.39 0.54 5.69
CA ALA A 181 30.41 0.99 4.70
C ALA A 181 28.97 0.46 4.96
N PRO A 182 28.41 0.61 6.17
CA PRO A 182 27.10 0.00 6.51
C PRO A 182 25.94 0.49 5.65
N SER A 183 25.97 1.76 5.22
CA SER A 183 24.99 2.35 4.29
C SER A 183 24.99 1.63 2.95
N ASP A 184 26.15 1.54 2.31
CA ASP A 184 26.28 0.98 0.97
C ASP A 184 26.08 -0.53 0.98
N TRP A 185 26.56 -1.20 2.05
CA TRP A 185 26.33 -2.63 2.26
C TRP A 185 24.84 -2.99 2.34
N ASN A 186 24.08 -2.28 3.17
CA ASN A 186 22.66 -2.54 3.32
C ASN A 186 21.91 -2.29 2.01
N GLN A 187 22.21 -1.20 1.31
CA GLN A 187 21.62 -0.91 0.01
C GLN A 187 22.04 -1.96 -1.05
N ALA A 188 23.29 -2.42 -1.03
CA ALA A 188 23.78 -3.46 -1.95
C ALA A 188 23.06 -4.80 -1.74
N MET A 189 22.85 -5.21 -0.50
CA MET A 189 22.10 -6.44 -0.17
C MET A 189 20.63 -6.34 -0.62
N MET A 190 19.99 -5.21 -0.40
CA MET A 190 18.62 -4.96 -0.88
C MET A 190 18.56 -4.94 -2.41
N GLU A 191 19.52 -4.27 -3.08
CA GLU A 191 19.58 -4.19 -4.53
C GLU A 191 19.83 -5.55 -5.17
N LEU A 192 20.77 -6.34 -4.64
CA LEU A 192 21.03 -7.71 -5.08
C LEU A 192 19.77 -8.57 -5.00
N GLY A 193 19.04 -8.47 -3.90
CA GLY A 193 17.76 -9.17 -3.73
C GLY A 193 16.68 -8.70 -4.70
N ALA A 194 16.63 -7.40 -5.00
CA ALA A 194 15.62 -6.83 -5.87
C ALA A 194 15.85 -7.12 -7.36
N THR A 195 17.12 -7.22 -7.80
CA THR A 195 17.47 -7.25 -9.23
C THR A 195 18.06 -8.57 -9.71
N ILE A 196 18.89 -9.23 -8.93
CA ILE A 196 19.64 -10.44 -9.31
C ILE A 196 19.09 -11.68 -8.59
N CYS A 197 19.07 -11.66 -7.25
CA CYS A 197 18.67 -12.80 -6.44
C CYS A 197 17.14 -12.82 -6.24
N THR A 198 16.39 -12.76 -7.34
CA THR A 198 14.92 -12.66 -7.38
C THR A 198 14.22 -13.92 -6.84
N PRO A 199 12.92 -13.82 -6.41
CA PRO A 199 12.17 -14.97 -5.88
C PRO A 199 11.97 -16.11 -6.86
N LYS A 200 11.95 -15.82 -8.16
CA LYS A 200 11.83 -16.78 -9.26
C LYS A 200 12.92 -16.48 -10.29
N SER A 201 13.47 -17.52 -10.87
CA SER A 201 14.49 -17.41 -11.91
C SER A 201 15.63 -16.42 -11.55
N PRO A 202 16.34 -16.63 -10.42
CA PRO A 202 17.43 -15.76 -10.02
C PRO A 202 18.55 -15.80 -11.05
N GLN A 203 19.13 -14.64 -11.35
CA GLN A 203 20.20 -14.49 -12.36
C GLN A 203 21.58 -14.81 -11.76
N CYS A 204 21.77 -16.09 -11.37
CA CYS A 204 22.95 -16.54 -10.64
C CYS A 204 24.28 -16.38 -11.42
N LEU A 205 24.24 -16.33 -12.74
CA LEU A 205 25.42 -16.12 -13.59
C LEU A 205 25.94 -14.66 -13.52
N LEU A 206 25.06 -13.72 -13.21
CA LEU A 206 25.37 -12.30 -13.05
C LEU A 206 25.60 -11.89 -11.59
N CYS A 207 25.49 -12.85 -10.65
CA CYS A 207 25.56 -12.56 -9.22
C CYS A 207 27.02 -12.34 -8.77
N PRO A 208 27.35 -11.17 -8.19
CA PRO A 208 28.73 -10.86 -7.77
C PRO A 208 29.24 -11.80 -6.66
N VAL A 209 28.33 -12.39 -5.90
CA VAL A 209 28.62 -13.27 -4.76
C VAL A 209 28.28 -14.75 -5.04
N ALA A 210 28.19 -15.13 -6.30
CA ALA A 210 27.78 -16.47 -6.73
C ALA A 210 28.68 -17.60 -6.18
N GLU A 211 29.96 -17.34 -6.03
CA GLU A 211 30.96 -18.31 -5.53
C GLU A 211 30.74 -18.67 -4.05
N PHE A 212 30.21 -17.72 -3.26
CA PHE A 212 29.91 -17.92 -1.85
C PHE A 212 28.53 -18.56 -1.62
N CYS A 213 27.73 -18.74 -2.68
CA CYS A 213 26.34 -19.16 -2.55
C CYS A 213 26.19 -20.68 -2.48
N ARG A 214 25.92 -21.20 -1.27
CA ARG A 214 25.70 -22.63 -1.04
C ARG A 214 24.45 -23.17 -1.76
N ALA A 215 23.37 -22.37 -1.86
CA ALA A 215 22.20 -22.79 -2.60
C ALA A 215 22.51 -22.98 -4.09
N ARG A 216 23.33 -22.12 -4.68
CA ARG A 216 23.80 -22.27 -6.07
C ARG A 216 24.64 -23.54 -6.23
N GLN A 217 25.63 -23.74 -5.36
CA GLN A 217 26.49 -24.93 -5.38
C GLN A 217 25.72 -26.24 -5.28
N ARG A 218 24.57 -26.23 -4.60
CA ARG A 218 23.70 -27.39 -4.36
C ARG A 218 22.50 -27.48 -5.31
N GLY A 219 22.32 -26.56 -6.25
CA GLY A 219 21.17 -26.51 -7.14
C GLY A 219 19.84 -26.13 -6.46
N LEU A 220 19.88 -25.43 -5.30
CA LEU A 220 18.72 -25.15 -4.47
C LEU A 220 18.16 -23.73 -4.62
N THR A 221 18.63 -22.94 -5.57
CA THR A 221 18.25 -21.52 -5.71
C THR A 221 16.77 -21.30 -6.02
N GLU A 222 16.09 -22.24 -6.67
CA GLU A 222 14.65 -22.18 -6.95
C GLU A 222 13.80 -22.72 -5.78
N VAL A 223 14.41 -23.52 -4.90
CA VAL A 223 13.73 -24.12 -3.75
C VAL A 223 13.79 -23.20 -2.53
N ILE A 224 14.92 -22.51 -2.32
CA ILE A 224 15.14 -21.61 -1.18
C ILE A 224 14.80 -20.17 -1.56
N PRO A 225 13.98 -19.48 -0.75
CA PRO A 225 13.27 -19.96 0.45
C PRO A 225 12.06 -20.83 0.10
N GLU A 226 11.73 -21.74 0.98
CA GLU A 226 10.55 -22.58 0.83
C GLU A 226 9.27 -21.71 0.84
N LYS A 227 8.36 -22.05 -0.06
CA LYS A 227 7.10 -21.31 -0.20
C LYS A 227 6.19 -21.65 0.96
N ARG A 228 5.75 -20.61 1.68
CA ARG A 228 4.71 -20.78 2.67
C ARG A 228 3.43 -21.31 2.02
N LYS A 229 2.74 -22.24 2.68
CA LYS A 229 1.36 -22.59 2.32
C LYS A 229 0.51 -21.31 2.35
N LYS A 230 -0.04 -20.94 1.23
CA LYS A 230 -0.92 -19.74 1.17
C LYS A 230 -2.14 -19.99 2.04
N ARG A 231 -2.53 -18.97 2.83
CA ARG A 231 -3.84 -18.98 3.48
C ARG A 231 -4.91 -19.12 2.39
N ALA A 232 -5.93 -19.93 2.63
CA ALA A 232 -7.05 -20.07 1.72
C ALA A 232 -7.66 -18.68 1.42
N THR A 233 -7.98 -18.45 0.16
CA THR A 233 -8.66 -17.22 -0.25
C THR A 233 -10.08 -17.26 0.27
N GLU A 234 -10.50 -16.23 0.99
CA GLU A 234 -11.88 -16.03 1.42
C GLU A 234 -12.59 -15.19 0.35
N GLU A 235 -13.62 -15.74 -0.25
CA GLU A 235 -14.46 -14.99 -1.20
C GLU A 235 -15.49 -14.17 -0.44
N VAL A 236 -15.58 -12.88 -0.76
CA VAL A 236 -16.53 -11.95 -0.15
C VAL A 236 -17.29 -11.25 -1.26
N GLU A 237 -18.61 -11.28 -1.19
CA GLU A 237 -19.46 -10.52 -2.10
C GLU A 237 -20.01 -9.29 -1.39
N LEU A 238 -19.84 -8.11 -2.01
CA LEU A 238 -20.35 -6.82 -1.51
C LEU A 238 -21.30 -6.21 -2.51
N ALA A 239 -22.38 -5.61 -2.02
CA ALA A 239 -23.24 -4.74 -2.80
C ALA A 239 -23.09 -3.29 -2.33
N ALA A 240 -22.95 -2.34 -3.27
CA ALA A 240 -22.77 -0.93 -2.97
C ALA A 240 -23.82 -0.06 -3.65
N ALA A 241 -24.32 0.95 -2.95
CA ALA A 241 -25.27 1.93 -3.48
C ALA A 241 -24.56 3.22 -3.90
N VAL A 242 -24.75 3.62 -5.15
CA VAL A 242 -24.27 4.89 -5.69
C VAL A 242 -25.47 5.79 -5.96
N PHE A 243 -25.84 6.60 -4.97
CA PHE A 243 -26.84 7.63 -5.14
C PHE A 243 -26.32 8.71 -6.07
N ILE A 244 -27.11 9.13 -7.06
CA ILE A 244 -26.75 10.22 -7.98
C ILE A 244 -27.93 11.18 -8.06
N ASP A 245 -27.71 12.46 -7.69
CA ASP A 245 -28.70 13.51 -7.83
C ASP A 245 -28.61 14.21 -9.21
N LYS A 246 -29.53 15.16 -9.45
CA LYS A 246 -29.59 15.93 -10.70
C LYS A 246 -28.32 16.76 -11.01
N GLN A 247 -27.52 17.07 -9.97
CA GLN A 247 -26.25 17.79 -10.09
C GLN A 247 -25.05 16.86 -10.30
N GLY A 248 -25.27 15.55 -10.42
CA GLY A 248 -24.19 14.56 -10.56
C GLY A 248 -23.38 14.34 -9.27
N ARG A 249 -23.93 14.72 -8.12
CA ARG A 249 -23.33 14.48 -6.80
C ARG A 249 -23.72 13.09 -6.30
N THR A 250 -22.85 12.51 -5.50
CA THR A 250 -23.07 11.23 -4.84
C THR A 250 -22.82 11.33 -3.33
N LEU A 251 -23.35 10.37 -2.57
CA LEU A 251 -23.26 10.29 -1.13
C LEU A 251 -22.12 9.37 -0.72
N LEU A 252 -21.21 9.85 0.13
CA LEU A 252 -20.23 9.04 0.82
C LEU A 252 -20.50 9.04 2.32
N LEU A 253 -20.36 7.86 2.92
CA LEU A 253 -20.38 7.69 4.37
C LEU A 253 -19.00 7.98 4.95
N PRO A 254 -18.92 8.47 6.20
CA PRO A 254 -17.65 8.73 6.87
C PRO A 254 -16.89 7.43 7.14
N PRO A 255 -15.58 7.52 7.43
CA PRO A 255 -14.82 6.39 7.95
C PRO A 255 -15.54 5.80 9.17
N PRO A 256 -15.68 4.46 9.28
CA PRO A 256 -16.33 3.84 10.43
C PRO A 256 -15.51 4.12 11.70
N GLU A 257 -16.04 4.89 12.60
CA GLU A 257 -15.53 5.06 13.94
C GLU A 257 -15.95 3.86 14.80
N THR A 258 -15.10 3.42 15.72
CA THR A 258 -15.19 2.15 16.41
C THR A 258 -16.46 1.93 17.25
N ASP A 259 -17.21 2.99 17.61
CA ASP A 259 -18.35 2.84 18.53
C ASP A 259 -19.67 3.57 18.16
N ARG A 260 -19.74 4.30 17.05
CA ARG A 260 -20.92 5.13 16.73
C ARG A 260 -21.52 4.95 15.34
N ASP A 261 -20.96 4.07 14.53
CA ASP A 261 -21.44 3.88 13.15
C ASP A 261 -22.46 2.74 13.08
N HIS A 262 -23.75 3.10 13.19
CA HIS A 262 -24.87 2.17 13.02
C HIS A 262 -25.19 1.85 11.55
N VAL A 263 -24.52 2.50 10.60
CA VAL A 263 -24.84 2.40 9.17
C VAL A 263 -23.96 1.38 8.46
N THR A 264 -22.71 1.19 8.90
CA THR A 264 -21.78 0.26 8.26
C THR A 264 -21.81 -1.10 8.94
N GLN A 265 -22.12 -2.16 8.19
CA GLN A 265 -22.15 -3.53 8.71
C GLN A 265 -20.76 -3.98 9.20
N ASP A 266 -20.69 -4.73 10.30
CA ASP A 266 -19.46 -5.24 10.88
C ASP A 266 -18.62 -6.07 9.89
N ALA A 267 -19.29 -6.82 9.02
CA ALA A 267 -18.62 -7.60 7.97
C ALA A 267 -17.91 -6.74 6.91
N VAL A 268 -18.34 -5.49 6.72
CA VAL A 268 -17.80 -4.54 5.73
C VAL A 268 -16.66 -3.70 6.32
N ARG A 269 -16.74 -3.36 7.61
CA ARG A 269 -15.76 -2.50 8.31
C ARG A 269 -14.28 -2.87 8.06
N PRO A 270 -13.87 -4.15 8.15
CA PRO A 270 -12.48 -4.53 7.90
C PRO A 270 -12.02 -4.34 6.45
N LEU A 271 -12.97 -4.19 5.50
CA LEU A 271 -12.70 -4.14 4.07
C LEU A 271 -12.58 -2.71 3.52
N ILE A 272 -13.16 -1.72 4.21
CA ILE A 272 -13.27 -0.33 3.71
C ILE A 272 -12.21 0.62 4.23
N SER A 273 -11.25 0.19 5.00
CA SER A 273 -10.23 1.06 5.57
C SER A 273 -10.85 2.28 6.31
N LYS A 274 -10.09 3.07 7.05
CA LYS A 274 -10.58 4.31 7.69
C LYS A 274 -10.71 5.45 6.66
N MET A 275 -11.57 5.28 5.63
CA MET A 275 -11.74 6.24 4.54
C MET A 275 -13.21 6.40 4.15
N TRP A 276 -13.53 7.49 3.45
CA TRP A 276 -14.86 7.73 2.89
C TRP A 276 -15.24 6.62 1.91
N HIS A 277 -16.48 6.13 2.00
CA HIS A 277 -16.95 5.00 1.20
C HIS A 277 -18.41 5.15 0.80
N PHE A 278 -18.84 4.43 -0.22
CA PHE A 278 -20.27 4.31 -0.56
C PHE A 278 -21.00 3.48 0.49
N PRO A 279 -22.32 3.71 0.70
CA PRO A 279 -23.14 2.76 1.43
C PRO A 279 -23.01 1.37 0.83
N MET A 280 -22.64 0.37 1.64
CA MET A 280 -22.43 -1.00 1.17
C MET A 280 -22.70 -2.04 2.23
N ILE A 281 -23.04 -3.24 1.77
CA ILE A 281 -23.34 -4.42 2.60
C ILE A 281 -22.53 -5.64 2.13
N ALA A 282 -22.32 -6.58 3.03
CA ALA A 282 -21.93 -7.93 2.68
C ALA A 282 -23.16 -8.73 2.23
N VAL A 283 -23.06 -9.35 1.07
CA VAL A 283 -24.16 -10.11 0.45
C VAL A 283 -24.11 -11.56 0.93
N LYS A 284 -25.27 -12.12 1.30
CA LYS A 284 -25.41 -13.51 1.71
C LYS A 284 -26.10 -14.37 0.64
N ARG A 285 -27.14 -13.84 -0.02
CA ARG A 285 -27.96 -14.58 -0.99
C ARG A 285 -28.32 -13.74 -2.21
N ASP A 286 -28.93 -12.56 -2.03
CA ASP A 286 -29.46 -11.73 -3.11
C ASP A 286 -29.04 -10.27 -2.89
N ALA A 287 -28.06 -9.83 -3.66
CA ALA A 287 -27.46 -8.50 -3.55
C ALA A 287 -28.48 -7.37 -3.71
N ARG A 288 -29.39 -7.49 -4.68
CA ARG A 288 -30.40 -6.46 -4.98
C ARG A 288 -31.41 -6.35 -3.84
N ARG A 289 -31.92 -7.48 -3.37
CA ARG A 289 -32.94 -7.54 -2.30
C ARG A 289 -32.35 -7.06 -0.96
N GLU A 290 -31.17 -7.59 -0.61
CA GLU A 290 -30.49 -7.23 0.65
C GLU A 290 -30.07 -5.77 0.67
N LEU A 291 -29.55 -5.24 -0.45
CA LEU A 291 -29.23 -3.82 -0.56
C LEU A 291 -30.48 -2.94 -0.48
N ALA A 292 -31.58 -3.31 -1.16
CA ALA A 292 -32.83 -2.58 -1.10
C ALA A 292 -33.39 -2.51 0.32
N GLU A 293 -33.28 -3.60 1.09
CA GLU A 293 -33.69 -3.61 2.51
C GLU A 293 -32.83 -2.68 3.36
N PHE A 294 -31.51 -2.77 3.21
CA PHE A 294 -30.56 -1.87 3.89
C PHE A 294 -30.85 -0.39 3.61
N LEU A 295 -31.21 -0.06 2.37
CA LEU A 295 -31.46 1.32 1.94
C LEU A 295 -32.79 1.89 2.42
N LYS A 296 -33.70 1.11 3.00
CA LYS A 296 -34.93 1.64 3.61
C LYS A 296 -34.65 2.68 4.71
N SER A 297 -33.55 2.50 5.44
CA SER A 297 -33.12 3.44 6.47
C SER A 297 -32.68 4.80 5.92
N PHE A 298 -32.32 4.89 4.64
CA PHE A 298 -31.87 6.13 4.00
C PHE A 298 -33.01 7.04 3.57
N LYS A 299 -34.26 6.57 3.55
CA LYS A 299 -35.47 7.34 3.16
C LYS A 299 -35.31 8.10 1.84
N ALA A 300 -34.60 7.50 0.88
CA ALA A 300 -34.38 8.09 -0.44
C ALA A 300 -35.63 7.99 -1.31
N LEU A 301 -35.94 9.05 -2.06
CA LEU A 301 -37.02 9.13 -3.03
C LEU A 301 -36.48 9.46 -4.41
N ASP A 302 -37.06 8.92 -5.47
CA ASP A 302 -36.79 9.32 -6.85
C ASP A 302 -37.43 10.66 -7.21
N ALA A 303 -37.28 11.10 -8.48
CA ALA A 303 -37.86 12.35 -8.96
C ALA A 303 -39.38 12.41 -8.92
N ASN A 304 -40.08 11.28 -8.77
CA ASN A 304 -41.51 11.15 -8.71
C ASN A 304 -42.04 10.89 -7.30
N GLY A 305 -41.17 10.95 -6.26
CA GLY A 305 -41.50 10.66 -4.88
C GLY A 305 -41.70 9.17 -4.59
N SER A 306 -41.34 8.30 -5.50
CA SER A 306 -41.43 6.84 -5.38
C SER A 306 -40.11 6.23 -4.86
N LYS A 307 -40.14 4.93 -4.53
CA LYS A 307 -38.92 4.21 -4.17
C LYS A 307 -37.98 4.16 -5.37
N PRO A 308 -36.72 4.58 -5.22
CA PRO A 308 -35.79 4.66 -6.35
C PRO A 308 -35.42 3.27 -6.87
N LYS A 309 -35.28 3.16 -8.20
CA LYS A 309 -34.89 1.93 -8.87
C LYS A 309 -33.39 1.69 -8.70
N LEU A 310 -33.03 0.44 -8.39
CA LEU A 310 -31.65 -0.01 -8.38
C LEU A 310 -31.25 -0.46 -9.80
N GLU A 311 -30.30 0.24 -10.42
CA GLU A 311 -29.75 -0.11 -11.72
C GLU A 311 -28.38 -0.75 -11.52
N GLU A 312 -28.20 -1.97 -12.01
CA GLU A 312 -26.92 -2.67 -11.89
C GLU A 312 -25.84 -1.99 -12.72
N LEU A 313 -24.68 -1.81 -12.11
CA LEU A 313 -23.48 -1.34 -12.77
C LEU A 313 -22.52 -2.51 -13.00
N ARG A 314 -21.47 -2.25 -13.78
CA ARG A 314 -20.45 -3.26 -14.04
C ARG A 314 -19.80 -3.77 -12.75
N THR A 315 -19.86 -5.07 -12.54
CA THR A 315 -19.21 -5.76 -11.42
C THR A 315 -17.70 -5.48 -11.42
N ALA A 316 -17.14 -5.20 -10.24
CA ALA A 316 -15.71 -5.01 -10.06
C ALA A 316 -15.13 -6.09 -9.16
N ARG A 317 -13.86 -6.43 -9.38
CA ARG A 317 -13.08 -7.32 -8.50
C ARG A 317 -12.01 -6.54 -7.78
N HIS A 318 -11.84 -6.86 -6.50
CA HIS A 318 -10.83 -6.24 -5.66
C HIS A 318 -10.26 -7.28 -4.68
N THR A 319 -8.98 -7.16 -4.34
CA THR A 319 -8.36 -8.08 -3.37
C THR A 319 -7.82 -7.26 -2.19
N VAL A 320 -8.17 -7.69 -0.99
CA VAL A 320 -7.64 -7.14 0.26
C VAL A 320 -7.05 -8.28 1.07
N THR A 321 -5.72 -8.30 1.20
CA THR A 321 -4.98 -9.38 1.86
C THR A 321 -5.30 -10.76 1.25
N TYR A 322 -5.99 -11.65 1.97
CA TYR A 322 -6.42 -12.98 1.52
C TYR A 322 -7.88 -13.02 1.06
N ARG A 323 -8.58 -11.88 1.05
CA ARG A 323 -9.98 -11.80 0.64
C ARG A 323 -10.11 -11.37 -0.81
N ALA A 324 -10.78 -12.19 -1.61
CA ALA A 324 -11.19 -11.84 -2.97
C ALA A 324 -12.59 -11.24 -2.92
N ILE A 325 -12.70 -9.95 -3.20
CA ILE A 325 -13.95 -9.21 -3.13
C ILE A 325 -14.56 -9.15 -4.52
N ARG A 326 -15.78 -9.66 -4.66
CA ARG A 326 -16.69 -9.42 -5.79
C ARG A 326 -17.63 -8.28 -5.41
N LEU A 327 -17.57 -7.17 -6.13
CA LEU A 327 -18.34 -5.98 -5.84
C LEU A 327 -19.44 -5.79 -6.87
N LEU A 328 -20.67 -5.69 -6.40
CA LEU A 328 -21.90 -5.45 -7.17
C LEU A 328 -22.40 -4.02 -6.87
N PRO A 329 -22.00 -3.02 -7.67
CA PRO A 329 -22.47 -1.65 -7.47
C PRO A 329 -23.83 -1.44 -8.16
N PHE A 330 -24.70 -0.65 -7.52
CA PHE A 330 -26.01 -0.26 -8.03
C PHE A 330 -26.10 1.26 -8.09
N ARG A 331 -26.48 1.78 -9.23
CA ARG A 331 -26.85 3.19 -9.40
C ARG A 331 -28.27 3.42 -8.92
N ILE A 332 -28.46 4.54 -8.22
CA ILE A 332 -29.74 4.96 -7.66
C ILE A 332 -29.92 6.44 -7.99
N ALA A 333 -30.75 6.73 -9.00
CA ALA A 333 -31.09 8.10 -9.33
C ALA A 333 -32.08 8.66 -8.29
N VAL A 334 -31.76 9.83 -7.72
CA VAL A 334 -32.58 10.48 -6.69
C VAL A 334 -32.77 11.96 -7.01
N GLU A 335 -33.89 12.52 -6.53
CA GLU A 335 -34.15 13.97 -6.61
C GLU A 335 -33.15 14.74 -5.74
N LYS A 336 -32.96 14.28 -4.49
CA LYS A 336 -32.04 14.84 -3.51
C LYS A 336 -31.31 13.69 -2.82
N LEU A 337 -30.03 13.89 -2.54
CA LEU A 337 -29.25 12.91 -1.77
C LEU A 337 -29.87 12.67 -0.38
N PRO A 338 -29.89 11.42 0.10
CA PRO A 338 -30.37 11.11 1.43
C PRO A 338 -29.60 11.89 2.51
N ARG A 339 -30.29 12.29 3.57
CA ARG A 339 -29.66 12.91 4.73
C ARG A 339 -29.21 11.82 5.70
N VAL A 340 -27.91 11.63 5.80
CA VAL A 340 -27.28 10.68 6.72
C VAL A 340 -26.29 11.46 7.58
N SER A 341 -26.33 11.24 8.88
CA SER A 341 -25.43 11.92 9.82
C SER A 341 -23.97 11.67 9.44
N GLY A 342 -23.17 12.72 9.40
CA GLY A 342 -21.75 12.65 9.04
C GLY A 342 -21.47 12.37 7.57
N ALA A 343 -22.45 12.07 6.73
CA ALA A 343 -22.23 11.80 5.30
C ALA A 343 -21.83 13.06 4.53
N LYS A 344 -21.16 12.87 3.39
CA LYS A 344 -20.66 13.94 2.53
C LYS A 344 -21.19 13.79 1.11
N ALA A 345 -21.70 14.89 0.55
CA ALA A 345 -22.03 14.97 -0.87
C ALA A 345 -20.80 15.43 -1.66
N VAL A 346 -20.44 14.70 -2.71
CA VAL A 346 -19.30 15.00 -3.58
C VAL A 346 -19.69 14.81 -5.04
N LEU A 347 -19.07 15.53 -5.97
CA LEU A 347 -19.25 15.25 -7.39
C LEU A 347 -18.69 13.86 -7.73
N LEU A 348 -19.46 13.04 -8.44
CA LEU A 348 -19.02 11.72 -8.85
C LEU A 348 -17.74 11.79 -9.72
N ALA A 349 -17.62 12.81 -10.55
CA ALA A 349 -16.44 13.06 -11.37
C ALA A 349 -15.17 13.30 -10.56
N ASP A 350 -15.29 13.92 -9.38
CA ASP A 350 -14.15 14.13 -8.47
C ASP A 350 -13.62 12.83 -7.85
N LEU A 351 -14.42 11.76 -7.81
CA LEU A 351 -13.98 10.44 -7.34
C LEU A 351 -13.20 9.65 -8.38
N VAL A 352 -13.40 9.94 -9.66
CA VAL A 352 -12.74 9.26 -10.78
C VAL A 352 -11.35 9.84 -11.03
N SER A 353 -11.24 11.18 -11.00
CA SER A 353 -9.96 11.89 -11.01
C SER A 353 -9.26 11.76 -9.64
N ARG A 354 -8.00 12.18 -9.53
CA ARG A 354 -7.28 12.24 -8.23
C ARG A 354 -8.01 13.22 -7.30
N SER A 355 -8.96 12.69 -6.56
CA SER A 355 -10.04 13.44 -5.91
C SER A 355 -9.56 14.27 -4.73
N LYS A 356 -10.29 15.37 -4.47
CA LYS A 356 -10.17 16.18 -3.25
C LYS A 356 -10.65 15.44 -1.98
N VAL A 357 -11.13 14.20 -2.12
CA VAL A 357 -11.66 13.40 -1.00
C VAL A 357 -10.83 12.11 -0.86
N ALA A 358 -10.39 11.81 0.35
CA ALA A 358 -9.64 10.60 0.67
C ALA A 358 -10.54 9.36 0.59
N VAL A 359 -10.48 8.63 -0.52
CA VAL A 359 -11.25 7.41 -0.79
C VAL A 359 -10.34 6.22 -1.09
N SER A 360 -10.78 5.03 -0.72
CA SER A 360 -10.06 3.78 -1.01
C SER A 360 -10.08 3.46 -2.52
N ASN A 361 -9.16 2.59 -2.95
CA ASN A 361 -9.20 2.06 -4.32
C ASN A 361 -10.50 1.31 -4.63
N LEU A 362 -11.11 0.67 -3.63
CA LEU A 362 -12.42 0.04 -3.77
C LEU A 362 -13.50 1.08 -4.08
N THR A 363 -13.58 2.14 -3.28
CA THR A 363 -14.51 3.26 -3.50
C THR A 363 -14.31 3.92 -4.87
N ARG A 364 -13.06 4.08 -5.29
CA ARG A 364 -12.74 4.65 -6.61
C ARG A 364 -13.21 3.77 -7.76
N LYS A 365 -13.04 2.45 -7.68
CA LYS A 365 -13.55 1.50 -8.68
C LYS A 365 -15.09 1.57 -8.80
N ILE A 366 -15.79 1.72 -7.68
CA ILE A 366 -17.25 1.93 -7.68
C ILE A 366 -17.61 3.22 -8.42
N GLY A 367 -16.95 4.33 -8.08
CA GLY A 367 -17.16 5.63 -8.72
C GLY A 367 -16.91 5.58 -10.22
N GLN A 368 -15.83 4.91 -10.66
CA GLN A 368 -15.51 4.70 -12.08
C GLN A 368 -16.60 3.93 -12.82
N SER A 369 -17.10 2.82 -12.24
CA SER A 369 -18.18 2.03 -12.81
C SER A 369 -19.45 2.86 -13.00
N ALA A 370 -19.78 3.71 -12.02
CA ALA A 370 -20.95 4.59 -12.09
C ALA A 370 -20.80 5.71 -13.12
N ALA A 371 -19.62 6.31 -13.25
CA ALA A 371 -19.34 7.37 -14.21
C ALA A 371 -19.38 6.86 -15.66
N SER A 372 -18.79 5.70 -15.94
CA SER A 372 -18.82 5.07 -17.28
C SER A 372 -20.24 4.77 -17.72
N HIS A 373 -21.09 4.25 -16.84
CA HIS A 373 -22.50 3.98 -17.13
C HIS A 373 -23.29 5.27 -17.45
N ALA A 374 -22.99 6.37 -16.78
CA ALA A 374 -23.65 7.66 -17.06
C ALA A 374 -23.31 8.20 -18.46
N GLN A 375 -22.05 8.03 -18.92
CA GLN A 375 -21.62 8.41 -20.26
C GLN A 375 -22.30 7.56 -21.36
N GLU A 376 -22.38 6.25 -21.17
CA GLU A 376 -23.06 5.35 -22.11
C GLU A 376 -24.56 5.63 -22.22
N ALA A 377 -25.22 5.94 -21.10
CA ALA A 377 -26.66 6.32 -21.09
C ALA A 377 -26.90 7.65 -21.83
N GLY A 378 -26.03 8.65 -21.64
CA GLY A 378 -26.09 9.93 -22.36
C GLY A 378 -25.88 9.76 -23.88
N ALA A 379 -24.93 8.94 -24.31
CA ALA A 379 -24.67 8.65 -25.71
C ALA A 379 -25.87 7.94 -26.40
N ARG A 380 -26.53 7.01 -25.72
CA ARG A 380 -27.73 6.31 -26.23
C ARG A 380 -28.92 7.25 -26.38
N THR A 381 -29.08 8.20 -25.46
CA THR A 381 -30.16 9.19 -25.50
C THR A 381 -29.96 10.18 -26.69
N SER A 382 -28.73 10.66 -26.89
CA SER A 382 -28.38 11.53 -28.02
C SER A 382 -28.57 10.84 -29.38
N SER A 383 -28.17 9.56 -29.50
CA SER A 383 -28.39 8.77 -30.72
C SER A 383 -29.87 8.52 -31.04
N ARG A 384 -30.71 8.36 -30.01
CA ARG A 384 -32.17 8.24 -30.19
C ARG A 384 -32.85 9.56 -30.61
N LEU A 385 -32.39 10.68 -30.07
CA LEU A 385 -32.87 12.00 -30.47
C LEU A 385 -32.49 12.31 -31.94
N LEU A 386 -31.27 12.03 -32.32
CA LEU A 386 -30.80 12.23 -33.71
C LEU A 386 -31.61 11.38 -34.73
N ARG A 387 -31.96 10.14 -34.37
CA ARG A 387 -32.81 9.29 -35.24
C ARG A 387 -34.29 9.72 -35.30
N ARG A 388 -34.79 10.50 -34.31
CA ARG A 388 -36.14 11.06 -34.32
C ARG A 388 -36.26 12.37 -35.08
N ILE A 389 -35.16 13.04 -35.39
CA ILE A 389 -35.08 14.29 -36.17
C ILE A 389 -34.91 13.98 -37.69
N GLN A 390 -34.54 12.74 -38.03
CA GLN A 390 -34.34 12.27 -39.40
C GLN A 390 -35.58 11.54 -39.99
N HIS A 391 -36.69 11.46 -39.26
CA HIS A 391 -38.00 11.00 -39.71
C HIS A 391 -39.04 12.11 -39.42
#